data_d1a6b55cb0b2bbf70ced4140031d5c6f
#
_entry.id   d1a6b55cb0b2bbf70ced4140031d5c6f
#
_cell.length_a   1.000
_cell.length_b   1.000
_cell.length_c   1.000
_cell.angle_alpha   90.00
_cell.angle_beta   90.00
_cell.angle_gamma   90.00
#
_symmetry.space_group_name_H-M   'P 1'
#
loop_
_entity.id
_entity.type
_entity.pdbx_description
1 polymer ?
#
loop_
_entity_poly.entity_id
_entity_poly.type
_entity_poly.pdbx_seq_one_letter_code
_entity_poly.pdbx_strand_id
1 'polypeptide(L)'
;MYHLAKGLYRLATSKEEYSVILLGLDNAGKTTFHEQAKSLFLPEHPDPKLRTVPTVGQNVSTLTLPDMYLKIWDVGGQLSLRRLWQSYYASCHAIVFIIDSTDIGDGLLLPGEDDDDDDDDDEGGDGGGRGSKDNDDADSVATTAGTRSERRSSSSRGHGHSSSGSKHLGRLDECRLVLEDVLQHSETEGVPLLILANKQDREDCVEVVKIKEGLVKKVFEGDKASSIRDSRVLPVSALTGTGVSEAVDWVRSRVKWNKESRPPVMR
;
A
#
# COMPACT_ATOMS: atom_id res chain seq x y z
N MET A 1 24.66 -46.13 -14.66
CA MET A 1 23.31 -46.18 -15.26
C MET A 1 22.22 -45.77 -14.28
N TYR A 2 22.19 -46.31 -13.03
CA TYR A 2 21.18 -45.98 -12.03
C TYR A 2 21.08 -44.45 -11.68
N HIS A 3 22.22 -43.78 -11.55
CA HIS A 3 22.26 -42.34 -11.25
C HIS A 3 21.70 -41.48 -12.39
N LEU A 4 21.92 -41.86 -13.64
CA LEU A 4 21.41 -41.20 -14.82
C LEU A 4 19.88 -41.38 -14.92
N ALA A 5 19.38 -42.60 -14.74
CA ALA A 5 17.96 -42.91 -14.74
C ALA A 5 17.20 -42.15 -13.60
N LYS A 6 17.78 -42.08 -12.40
CA LYS A 6 17.26 -41.36 -11.26
C LYS A 6 17.26 -39.83 -11.52
N GLY A 7 18.31 -39.32 -12.18
CA GLY A 7 18.37 -37.89 -12.57
C GLY A 7 17.31 -37.55 -13.62
N LEU A 8 17.13 -38.42 -14.61
CA LEU A 8 16.12 -38.24 -15.67
C LEU A 8 14.70 -38.34 -15.09
N TYR A 9 14.45 -39.28 -14.21
CA TYR A 9 13.16 -39.40 -13.50
C TYR A 9 12.84 -38.18 -12.66
N ARG A 10 13.82 -37.65 -11.89
CA ARG A 10 13.66 -36.40 -11.14
C ARG A 10 13.36 -35.24 -12.06
N LEU A 11 14.05 -35.10 -13.18
CA LEU A 11 13.80 -34.03 -14.14
C LEU A 11 12.41 -34.15 -14.76
N ALA A 12 11.96 -35.35 -15.08
CA ALA A 12 10.63 -35.60 -15.68
C ALA A 12 9.47 -35.45 -14.68
N THR A 13 9.72 -35.59 -13.37
CA THR A 13 8.70 -35.47 -12.33
C THR A 13 8.79 -34.17 -11.53
N SER A 14 9.82 -33.35 -11.74
CA SER A 14 9.97 -32.08 -11.06
C SER A 14 8.93 -31.07 -11.53
N LYS A 15 8.31 -30.37 -10.58
CA LYS A 15 7.43 -29.25 -10.84
C LYS A 15 8.15 -27.93 -10.57
N GLU A 16 7.77 -26.93 -11.32
CA GLU A 16 8.25 -25.55 -11.12
C GLU A 16 7.70 -24.95 -9.83
N GLU A 17 8.55 -24.36 -9.02
CA GLU A 17 8.16 -23.62 -7.81
C GLU A 17 8.41 -22.12 -8.04
N TYR A 18 7.38 -21.33 -7.85
CA TYR A 18 7.41 -19.87 -7.93
C TYR A 18 7.15 -19.26 -6.56
N SER A 19 7.89 -18.22 -6.21
CA SER A 19 7.76 -17.49 -4.94
C SER A 19 6.93 -16.24 -5.12
N VAL A 20 5.96 -16.05 -4.26
CA VAL A 20 5.06 -14.87 -4.23
C VAL A 20 5.15 -14.22 -2.87
N ILE A 21 5.31 -12.91 -2.82
CA ILE A 21 5.33 -12.16 -1.57
C ILE A 21 4.03 -11.36 -1.41
N LEU A 22 3.42 -11.44 -0.22
CA LEU A 22 2.27 -10.65 0.16
C LEU A 22 2.73 -9.40 0.92
N LEU A 23 2.51 -8.24 0.34
CA LEU A 23 2.86 -6.93 0.88
C LEU A 23 1.61 -6.10 1.17
N GLY A 24 1.77 -5.02 1.89
CA GLY A 24 0.71 -4.09 2.28
C GLY A 24 0.80 -3.72 3.74
N LEU A 25 0.03 -2.71 4.15
CA LEU A 25 0.03 -2.22 5.52
C LEU A 25 -0.43 -3.30 6.51
N ASP A 26 -0.17 -3.09 7.78
CA ASP A 26 -0.77 -3.92 8.84
C ASP A 26 -2.30 -3.79 8.81
N ASN A 27 -2.99 -4.84 9.23
CA ASN A 27 -4.45 -4.97 9.19
C ASN A 27 -5.08 -4.94 7.77
N ALA A 28 -4.31 -4.90 6.67
CA ALA A 28 -4.85 -4.96 5.30
C ALA A 28 -5.46 -6.34 4.94
N GLY A 29 -5.24 -7.37 5.76
CA GLY A 29 -5.80 -8.70 5.57
C GLY A 29 -4.90 -9.69 4.83
N LYS A 30 -3.57 -9.45 4.78
CA LYS A 30 -2.59 -10.34 4.15
C LYS A 30 -2.65 -11.78 4.66
N THR A 31 -2.58 -11.95 5.98
CA THR A 31 -2.63 -13.26 6.63
C THR A 31 -3.99 -13.93 6.43
N THR A 32 -5.07 -13.17 6.44
CA THR A 32 -6.42 -13.71 6.16
C THR A 32 -6.51 -14.21 4.72
N PHE A 33 -5.99 -13.44 3.74
CA PHE A 33 -5.89 -13.87 2.35
C PHE A 33 -5.04 -15.15 2.21
N HIS A 34 -3.90 -15.21 2.91
CA HIS A 34 -3.03 -16.38 2.91
C HIS A 34 -3.73 -17.62 3.46
N GLU A 35 -4.44 -17.51 4.59
CA GLU A 35 -5.21 -18.61 5.17
C GLU A 35 -6.34 -19.07 4.23
N GLN A 36 -7.02 -18.12 3.61
CA GLN A 36 -8.08 -18.43 2.65
C GLN A 36 -7.54 -19.13 1.39
N ALA A 37 -6.41 -18.66 0.87
CA ALA A 37 -5.74 -19.31 -0.26
C ALA A 37 -5.32 -20.75 0.09
N LYS A 38 -4.80 -21.01 1.30
CA LYS A 38 -4.49 -22.36 1.76
C LYS A 38 -5.73 -23.25 1.80
N SER A 39 -6.82 -22.76 2.36
CA SER A 39 -8.09 -23.50 2.43
C SER A 39 -8.62 -23.90 1.04
N LEU A 40 -8.49 -23.01 0.06
CA LEU A 40 -8.97 -23.28 -1.30
C LEU A 40 -8.08 -24.22 -2.11
N PHE A 41 -6.77 -24.20 -1.90
CA PHE A 41 -5.80 -24.89 -2.75
C PHE A 41 -5.04 -26.04 -2.07
N LEU A 42 -5.23 -26.26 -0.77
CA LEU A 42 -4.67 -27.41 -0.04
C LEU A 42 -5.81 -28.31 0.46
N PRO A 43 -6.00 -29.50 -0.14
CA PRO A 43 -7.16 -30.35 0.13
C PRO A 43 -7.31 -30.81 1.59
N GLU A 44 -6.19 -30.90 2.32
CA GLU A 44 -6.16 -31.35 3.72
C GLU A 44 -6.06 -30.18 4.72
N HIS A 45 -6.17 -28.95 4.22
CA HIS A 45 -6.09 -27.80 5.10
C HIS A 45 -7.41 -27.64 5.85
N PRO A 46 -7.39 -27.46 7.19
CA PRO A 46 -8.59 -27.16 7.95
C PRO A 46 -9.20 -25.82 7.51
N ASP A 47 -10.42 -25.55 7.94
CA ASP A 47 -11.09 -24.28 7.68
C ASP A 47 -10.16 -23.08 7.97
N PRO A 48 -10.24 -22.00 7.18
CA PRO A 48 -9.31 -20.90 7.30
C PRO A 48 -9.41 -20.24 8.67
N LYS A 49 -8.25 -19.94 9.27
CA LYS A 49 -8.19 -19.18 10.52
C LYS A 49 -8.43 -17.70 10.24
N LEU A 50 -9.70 -17.28 10.27
CA LEU A 50 -10.11 -15.92 9.93
C LEU A 50 -9.81 -14.89 11.03
N ARG A 51 -9.62 -15.34 12.28
CA ARG A 51 -9.16 -14.48 13.39
C ARG A 51 -7.63 -14.50 13.41
N THR A 52 -7.04 -13.53 12.75
CA THR A 52 -5.59 -13.39 12.66
C THR A 52 -5.07 -12.36 13.67
N VAL A 53 -3.85 -12.58 14.15
CA VAL A 53 -3.08 -11.62 14.93
C VAL A 53 -2.02 -10.98 14.04
N PRO A 54 -1.52 -9.79 14.35
CA PRO A 54 -0.46 -9.17 13.59
C PRO A 54 0.74 -10.13 13.42
N THR A 55 1.18 -10.31 12.17
CA THR A 55 2.29 -11.20 11.84
C THR A 55 3.60 -10.62 12.34
N VAL A 56 4.29 -11.36 13.22
CA VAL A 56 5.64 -11.04 13.67
C VAL A 56 6.62 -11.85 12.82
N GLY A 57 7.35 -11.17 11.92
CA GLY A 57 8.22 -11.84 10.96
C GLY A 57 7.48 -12.27 9.69
N GLN A 58 7.43 -13.56 9.42
CA GLN A 58 6.86 -14.12 8.20
C GLN A 58 6.16 -15.46 8.42
N ASN A 59 5.13 -15.74 7.62
CA ASN A 59 4.55 -17.08 7.46
C ASN A 59 4.79 -17.56 6.03
N VAL A 60 5.11 -18.83 5.87
CA VAL A 60 5.39 -19.41 4.55
C VAL A 60 4.53 -20.65 4.35
N SER A 61 3.91 -20.74 3.18
CA SER A 61 3.24 -21.95 2.74
C SER A 61 3.50 -22.21 1.26
N THR A 62 3.27 -23.46 0.83
CA THR A 62 3.38 -23.84 -0.57
C THR A 62 2.03 -24.39 -1.02
N LEU A 63 1.36 -23.67 -1.93
CA LEU A 63 0.16 -24.17 -2.58
C LEU A 63 0.56 -25.16 -3.68
N THR A 64 -0.16 -26.27 -3.77
CA THR A 64 0.05 -27.28 -4.80
C THR A 64 -0.98 -27.09 -5.89
N LEU A 65 -0.57 -26.44 -6.99
CA LEU A 65 -1.40 -26.29 -8.17
C LEU A 65 -1.19 -27.48 -9.14
N PRO A 66 -2.07 -27.70 -10.11
CA PRO A 66 -1.95 -28.84 -11.02
C PRO A 66 -0.61 -28.90 -11.75
N ASP A 67 -0.04 -27.75 -12.09
CA ASP A 67 1.13 -27.60 -12.97
C ASP A 67 2.34 -26.95 -12.30
N MET A 68 2.22 -26.44 -11.05
CA MET A 68 3.31 -25.79 -10.35
C MET A 68 3.11 -25.81 -8.83
N TYR A 69 4.16 -25.44 -8.11
CA TYR A 69 4.09 -25.03 -6.72
C TYR A 69 4.13 -23.51 -6.61
N LEU A 70 3.27 -22.94 -5.77
CA LEU A 70 3.27 -21.52 -5.48
C LEU A 70 3.63 -21.32 -4.01
N LYS A 71 4.85 -20.87 -3.76
CA LYS A 71 5.36 -20.58 -2.42
C LYS A 71 4.99 -19.17 -2.03
N ILE A 72 4.11 -19.03 -1.04
CA ILE A 72 3.60 -17.73 -0.60
C ILE A 72 4.31 -17.31 0.69
N TRP A 73 4.83 -16.08 0.69
CA TRP A 73 5.46 -15.42 1.81
C TRP A 73 4.53 -14.34 2.35
N ASP A 74 3.86 -14.59 3.48
CA ASP A 74 3.06 -13.60 4.20
C ASP A 74 3.97 -12.87 5.19
N VAL A 75 4.29 -11.63 4.91
CA VAL A 75 5.25 -10.82 5.69
C VAL A 75 4.52 -9.76 6.50
N GLY A 76 5.01 -9.50 7.71
CA GLY A 76 4.45 -8.48 8.59
C GLY A 76 4.40 -7.10 7.94
N GLY A 77 3.24 -6.41 8.06
CA GLY A 77 3.01 -5.07 7.47
C GLY A 77 3.37 -3.91 8.41
N GLN A 78 3.71 -4.19 9.67
CA GLN A 78 4.10 -3.16 10.62
C GLN A 78 5.34 -2.40 10.15
N LEU A 79 5.40 -1.09 10.40
CA LEU A 79 6.48 -0.22 9.96
C LEU A 79 7.88 -0.77 10.31
N SER A 80 8.06 -1.30 11.52
CA SER A 80 9.33 -1.89 11.97
C SER A 80 9.77 -3.12 11.20
N LEU A 81 8.84 -3.83 10.55
CA LEU A 81 9.09 -5.08 9.82
C LEU A 81 9.25 -4.87 8.31
N ARG A 82 8.87 -3.71 7.77
CA ARG A 82 8.91 -3.46 6.31
C ARG A 82 10.33 -3.58 5.72
N ARG A 83 11.37 -3.31 6.51
CA ARG A 83 12.76 -3.52 6.08
C ARG A 83 13.07 -4.97 5.69
N LEU A 84 12.33 -5.94 6.23
CA LEU A 84 12.49 -7.35 5.88
C LEU A 84 12.01 -7.66 4.45
N TRP A 85 11.13 -6.85 3.88
CA TRP A 85 10.55 -7.09 2.56
C TRP A 85 11.62 -7.15 1.47
N GLN A 86 12.62 -6.29 1.55
CA GLN A 86 13.71 -6.20 0.59
C GLN A 86 14.49 -7.51 0.45
N SER A 87 14.62 -8.30 1.53
CA SER A 87 15.32 -9.58 1.48
C SER A 87 14.61 -10.66 0.63
N TYR A 88 13.36 -10.42 0.25
CA TYR A 88 12.58 -11.35 -0.59
C TYR A 88 12.49 -10.91 -2.05
N TYR A 89 12.77 -9.65 -2.38
CA TYR A 89 12.56 -9.09 -3.72
C TYR A 89 13.36 -9.82 -4.80
N ALA A 90 14.64 -10.12 -4.54
CA ALA A 90 15.49 -10.83 -5.49
C ALA A 90 14.98 -12.23 -5.84
N SER A 91 14.26 -12.88 -4.91
CA SER A 91 13.77 -14.25 -5.08
C SER A 91 12.28 -14.35 -5.43
N CYS A 92 11.54 -13.24 -5.43
CA CYS A 92 10.11 -13.28 -5.73
C CYS A 92 9.84 -13.26 -7.23
N HIS A 93 8.81 -13.98 -7.64
CA HIS A 93 8.35 -14.09 -9.03
C HIS A 93 7.08 -13.27 -9.29
N ALA A 94 6.37 -12.90 -8.22
CA ALA A 94 5.25 -11.97 -8.24
C ALA A 94 5.11 -11.27 -6.89
N ILE A 95 4.58 -10.06 -6.92
CA ILE A 95 4.20 -9.29 -5.73
C ILE A 95 2.68 -9.19 -5.70
N VAL A 96 2.09 -9.48 -4.55
CA VAL A 96 0.68 -9.24 -4.26
C VAL A 96 0.60 -8.17 -3.18
N PHE A 97 0.16 -6.99 -3.55
CA PHE A 97 0.02 -5.85 -2.64
C PHE A 97 -1.43 -5.71 -2.21
N ILE A 98 -1.69 -5.84 -0.89
CA ILE A 98 -3.05 -5.87 -0.34
C ILE A 98 -3.38 -4.55 0.33
N ILE A 99 -4.48 -3.93 -0.10
CA ILE A 99 -5.00 -2.65 0.36
C ILE A 99 -6.26 -2.88 1.18
N ASP A 100 -6.38 -2.21 2.31
CA ASP A 100 -7.61 -2.12 3.08
C ASP A 100 -8.54 -1.09 2.44
N SER A 101 -9.62 -1.53 1.79
CA SER A 101 -10.56 -0.63 1.11
C SER A 101 -11.44 0.17 2.06
N THR A 102 -11.36 -0.09 3.38
CA THR A 102 -12.15 0.62 4.39
C THR A 102 -11.35 1.71 5.12
N ASP A 103 -10.03 1.76 4.91
CA ASP A 103 -9.11 2.67 5.61
C ASP A 103 -8.44 3.64 4.61
N ILE A 104 -9.24 4.22 3.73
CA ILE A 104 -8.77 5.06 2.63
C ILE A 104 -8.90 6.56 2.97
N GLY A 105 -9.76 6.91 3.94
CA GLY A 105 -10.05 8.28 4.33
C GLY A 105 -10.87 9.06 3.31
N ASP A 106 -11.23 10.26 3.66
CA ASP A 106 -12.11 11.12 2.84
C ASP A 106 -11.39 11.72 1.62
N GLY A 107 -10.06 11.66 1.57
CA GLY A 107 -9.24 12.28 0.52
C GLY A 107 -9.43 11.68 -0.89
N LEU A 108 -9.97 10.45 -0.99
CA LEU A 108 -10.26 9.83 -2.28
C LEU A 108 -11.67 10.18 -2.79
N LEU A 109 -12.53 10.71 -1.92
CA LEU A 109 -13.92 11.04 -2.22
C LEU A 109 -14.11 12.47 -2.70
N LEU A 110 -13.11 13.33 -2.53
CA LEU A 110 -13.16 14.68 -3.06
C LEU A 110 -12.75 14.65 -4.53
N PRO A 111 -13.60 15.14 -5.47
CA PRO A 111 -13.11 15.50 -6.78
C PRO A 111 -11.98 16.51 -6.55
N GLY A 112 -10.89 16.41 -7.30
CA GLY A 112 -9.82 17.38 -7.23
C GLY A 112 -10.42 18.76 -7.30
N GLU A 113 -10.17 19.59 -6.29
CA GLU A 113 -10.20 21.03 -6.47
C GLU A 113 -9.06 21.23 -7.45
N ASP A 114 -9.38 21.27 -8.74
CA ASP A 114 -8.52 21.84 -9.74
C ASP A 114 -8.29 23.24 -9.21
N ASP A 115 -7.05 23.53 -8.83
CA ASP A 115 -6.59 24.86 -8.50
C ASP A 115 -6.75 25.69 -9.79
N ASP A 116 -7.99 26.16 -10.04
CA ASP A 116 -8.25 27.25 -10.93
C ASP A 116 -7.70 28.50 -10.22
N ASP A 117 -6.39 28.68 -10.34
CA ASP A 117 -5.74 29.99 -10.16
C ASP A 117 -6.33 30.90 -11.24
N ASP A 118 -7.52 31.44 -10.95
CA ASP A 118 -8.03 32.60 -11.65
C ASP A 118 -7.10 33.76 -11.32
N ASP A 119 -6.09 33.93 -12.16
CA ASP A 119 -5.35 35.19 -12.34
C ASP A 119 -6.33 36.26 -12.78
N ASP A 120 -7.06 36.86 -11.85
CA ASP A 120 -7.75 38.12 -12.05
C ASP A 120 -6.70 39.25 -12.16
N ASP A 121 -6.20 39.40 -13.37
CA ASP A 121 -5.57 40.64 -13.84
C ASP A 121 -6.59 41.80 -13.78
N ASP A 122 -6.69 42.47 -12.65
CA ASP A 122 -7.39 43.73 -12.55
C ASP A 122 -6.42 44.91 -12.84
N GLU A 123 -6.31 45.23 -14.12
CA GLU A 123 -5.76 46.50 -14.59
C GLU A 123 -6.74 47.62 -14.27
N GLY A 124 -6.31 48.59 -13.52
CA GLY A 124 -6.97 49.88 -13.67
C GLY A 124 -6.87 50.87 -12.54
N GLY A 125 -6.06 51.92 -12.71
CA GLY A 125 -6.45 53.23 -12.21
C GLY A 125 -5.54 53.98 -11.25
N ASP A 126 -4.55 54.59 -11.80
CA ASP A 126 -4.15 56.00 -11.67
C ASP A 126 -4.66 56.85 -10.46
N GLY A 127 -3.75 57.52 -9.77
CA GLY A 127 -4.14 58.67 -8.94
C GLY A 127 -3.25 59.03 -7.78
N GLY A 128 -2.13 59.69 -8.04
CA GLY A 128 -1.61 60.92 -7.46
C GLY A 128 -1.55 61.15 -5.94
N GLY A 129 -0.34 61.51 -5.44
CA GLY A 129 -0.32 62.45 -4.33
C GLY A 129 0.73 62.28 -3.26
N ARG A 130 1.91 62.76 -3.51
CA ARG A 130 2.83 63.53 -2.64
C ARG A 130 2.66 63.52 -1.11
N GLY A 131 3.81 63.36 -0.41
CA GLY A 131 4.03 63.99 0.88
C GLY A 131 5.01 63.26 1.80
N SER A 132 6.19 63.57 1.66
CA SER A 132 7.35 64.04 2.48
C SER A 132 7.32 63.83 4.00
N LYS A 133 8.53 63.45 4.46
CA LYS A 133 9.31 63.84 5.68
C LYS A 133 9.24 62.88 6.87
N ASP A 134 10.33 62.24 7.09
CA ASP A 134 11.53 62.57 7.92
C ASP A 134 11.37 62.30 9.43
N ASN A 135 12.42 61.69 9.89
CA ASN A 135 13.14 61.76 11.19
C ASN A 135 12.76 60.69 12.23
N ASP A 136 13.72 59.86 12.44
CA ASP A 136 14.90 59.91 13.33
C ASP A 136 14.67 59.32 14.73
N ASP A 137 15.60 58.47 15.01
CA ASP A 137 16.35 58.28 16.25
C ASP A 137 15.84 57.37 17.39
N ALA A 138 16.67 56.41 17.54
CA ALA A 138 17.46 56.06 18.74
C ALA A 138 16.83 55.25 19.89
N ASP A 139 17.33 54.08 20.04
CA ASP A 139 18.27 53.63 21.08
C ASP A 139 17.66 53.19 22.43
N SER A 140 18.31 52.16 22.92
CA SER A 140 18.64 51.70 24.28
C SER A 140 17.70 50.69 24.94
N VAL A 141 18.19 49.49 25.00
CA VAL A 141 18.93 48.79 26.09
C VAL A 141 18.14 48.48 27.38
N ALA A 142 18.25 47.24 27.71
CA ALA A 142 18.42 46.63 29.03
C ALA A 142 17.21 46.17 29.87
N THR A 143 17.17 44.87 30.04
CA THR A 143 17.49 44.08 31.23
C THR A 143 16.44 43.94 32.34
N THR A 144 16.33 42.71 32.76
CA THR A 144 16.08 42.06 34.06
C THR A 144 14.68 41.65 34.46
N ALA A 145 14.60 40.38 34.59
CA ALA A 145 14.28 39.54 35.75
C ALA A 145 13.00 39.81 36.57
N GLY A 146 12.27 38.76 36.82
CA GLY A 146 11.67 38.60 38.12
C GLY A 146 10.24 38.07 38.23
N THR A 147 10.16 36.80 38.59
CA THR A 147 9.29 36.21 39.62
C THR A 147 7.74 36.25 39.52
N ARG A 148 7.17 35.04 39.37
CA ARG A 148 6.21 34.35 40.23
C ARG A 148 5.02 35.11 40.83
N SER A 149 3.80 34.75 40.50
CA SER A 149 2.85 34.26 41.53
C SER A 149 1.48 33.86 40.91
N GLU A 150 0.92 32.86 41.51
CA GLU A 150 -0.41 32.24 41.32
C GLU A 150 -1.55 33.26 41.56
N ARG A 151 -2.68 33.05 40.89
CA ARG A 151 -3.99 32.69 41.48
C ARG A 151 -5.20 32.95 40.58
N ARG A 152 -5.96 31.87 40.42
CA ARG A 152 -7.40 31.69 40.52
C ARG A 152 -8.40 32.53 39.73
N SER A 153 -9.14 31.74 38.96
CA SER A 153 -10.63 31.61 38.85
C SER A 153 -11.45 32.79 38.35
N SER A 154 -12.17 32.58 37.29
CA SER A 154 -13.62 32.37 37.27
C SER A 154 -14.21 32.53 35.87
N SER A 155 -14.93 31.53 35.48
CA SER A 155 -16.11 31.42 34.60
C SER A 155 -16.59 32.63 33.84
N SER A 156 -16.78 32.46 32.51
CA SER A 156 -18.12 32.65 31.92
C SER A 156 -18.18 32.20 30.45
N ARG A 157 -19.20 31.52 30.19
CA ARG A 157 -19.83 30.97 29.00
C ARG A 157 -19.63 31.80 27.73
N GLY A 158 -19.25 31.09 26.66
CA GLY A 158 -19.41 31.58 25.30
C GLY A 158 -19.49 30.35 24.40
N HIS A 159 -20.70 29.98 23.99
CA HIS A 159 -20.99 28.95 23.00
C HIS A 159 -20.40 29.38 21.63
N GLY A 160 -19.49 28.60 21.13
CA GLY A 160 -19.05 28.65 19.76
C GLY A 160 -18.71 27.23 19.34
N HIS A 161 -19.74 26.45 18.95
CA HIS A 161 -19.54 25.17 18.27
C HIS A 161 -19.07 25.48 16.85
N SER A 162 -17.78 25.59 16.67
CA SER A 162 -17.16 25.31 15.39
C SER A 162 -16.79 23.82 15.45
N SER A 163 -17.68 22.98 14.97
CA SER A 163 -17.34 21.61 14.60
C SER A 163 -16.36 21.69 13.43
N SER A 164 -15.08 21.84 13.74
CA SER A 164 -14.05 21.45 12.79
C SER A 164 -14.19 19.93 12.60
N GLY A 165 -14.85 19.55 11.50
CA GLY A 165 -14.90 18.18 11.06
C GLY A 165 -13.46 17.67 10.99
N SER A 166 -13.08 16.81 11.91
CA SER A 166 -11.83 16.08 11.84
C SER A 166 -11.88 15.29 10.54
N LYS A 167 -11.21 15.77 9.50
CA LYS A 167 -11.02 14.98 8.27
C LYS A 167 -10.40 13.66 8.72
N HIS A 168 -11.09 12.57 8.47
CA HIS A 168 -10.58 11.24 8.75
C HIS A 168 -9.43 10.99 7.75
N LEU A 169 -8.21 11.24 8.21
CA LEU A 169 -7.00 10.92 7.46
C LEU A 169 -6.87 9.39 7.44
N GLY A 170 -7.42 8.76 6.40
CA GLY A 170 -7.18 7.36 6.15
C GLY A 170 -5.71 7.08 5.84
N ARG A 171 -5.33 5.81 5.84
CA ARG A 171 -3.95 5.36 5.57
C ARG A 171 -3.64 5.27 4.08
N LEU A 172 -4.42 5.93 3.21
CA LEU A 172 -4.22 5.87 1.76
C LEU A 172 -2.86 6.42 1.35
N ASP A 173 -2.46 7.57 1.90
CA ASP A 173 -1.18 8.20 1.57
C ASP A 173 -0.01 7.34 2.06
N GLU A 174 -0.11 6.74 3.25
CA GLU A 174 0.87 5.76 3.73
C GLU A 174 0.96 4.57 2.78
N CYS A 175 -0.19 4.06 2.34
CA CYS A 175 -0.28 2.95 1.39
C CYS A 175 0.37 3.28 0.05
N ARG A 176 0.13 4.50 -0.48
CA ARG A 176 0.74 5.02 -1.70
C ARG A 176 2.26 5.09 -1.58
N LEU A 177 2.77 5.75 -0.55
CA LEU A 177 4.21 5.88 -0.32
C LEU A 177 4.91 4.52 -0.19
N VAL A 178 4.28 3.57 0.50
CA VAL A 178 4.83 2.22 0.65
C VAL A 178 4.82 1.46 -0.67
N LEU A 179 3.80 1.61 -1.48
CA LEU A 179 3.76 1.00 -2.82
C LEU A 179 4.81 1.62 -3.74
N GLU A 180 4.98 2.94 -3.71
CA GLU A 180 6.02 3.65 -4.45
C GLU A 180 7.42 3.17 -4.06
N ASP A 181 7.71 3.01 -2.76
CA ASP A 181 8.99 2.49 -2.26
C ASP A 181 9.26 1.07 -2.78
N VAL A 182 8.26 0.19 -2.75
CA VAL A 182 8.36 -1.17 -3.30
C VAL A 182 8.69 -1.14 -4.79
N LEU A 183 8.06 -0.27 -5.57
CA LEU A 183 8.25 -0.18 -7.02
C LEU A 183 9.56 0.49 -7.42
N GLN A 184 10.11 1.33 -6.54
CA GLN A 184 11.40 1.99 -6.78
C GLN A 184 12.61 1.08 -6.57
N HIS A 185 12.42 -0.08 -5.93
CA HIS A 185 13.51 -0.99 -5.65
C HIS A 185 13.91 -1.76 -6.90
N SER A 186 15.20 -1.75 -7.25
CA SER A 186 15.72 -2.38 -8.48
C SER A 186 15.40 -3.88 -8.59
N GLU A 187 15.37 -4.60 -7.47
CA GLU A 187 15.07 -6.02 -7.45
C GLU A 187 13.59 -6.35 -7.76
N THR A 188 12.70 -5.36 -7.76
CA THR A 188 11.29 -5.53 -8.12
C THR A 188 11.02 -5.21 -9.59
N GLU A 189 12.01 -4.73 -10.32
CA GLU A 189 11.88 -4.40 -11.72
C GLU A 189 11.44 -5.61 -12.56
N GLY A 190 10.42 -5.40 -13.39
CA GLY A 190 9.84 -6.44 -14.24
C GLY A 190 9.07 -7.55 -13.51
N VAL A 191 8.90 -7.46 -12.19
CA VAL A 191 8.10 -8.39 -11.41
C VAL A 191 6.61 -8.09 -11.61
N PRO A 192 5.75 -9.08 -11.94
CA PRO A 192 4.31 -8.89 -11.98
C PRO A 192 3.76 -8.41 -10.62
N LEU A 193 2.89 -7.39 -10.66
CA LEU A 193 2.27 -6.80 -9.49
C LEU A 193 0.75 -6.99 -9.52
N LEU A 194 0.22 -7.68 -8.53
CA LEU A 194 -1.21 -7.76 -8.27
C LEU A 194 -1.58 -6.89 -7.09
N ILE A 195 -2.48 -5.95 -7.28
CA ILE A 195 -3.05 -5.12 -6.23
C ILE A 195 -4.42 -5.67 -5.87
N LEU A 196 -4.62 -6.01 -4.61
CA LEU A 196 -5.89 -6.50 -4.09
C LEU A 196 -6.57 -5.42 -3.26
N ALA A 197 -7.68 -4.90 -3.74
CA ALA A 197 -8.59 -4.06 -2.97
C ALA A 197 -9.40 -4.97 -2.05
N ASN A 198 -8.96 -5.14 -0.81
CA ASN A 198 -9.51 -6.11 0.13
C ASN A 198 -10.64 -5.51 0.99
N LYS A 199 -11.34 -6.39 1.72
CA LYS A 199 -12.48 -6.09 2.59
C LYS A 199 -13.73 -5.60 1.84
N GLN A 200 -13.91 -6.11 0.61
CA GLN A 200 -15.08 -5.79 -0.22
C GLN A 200 -16.40 -6.38 0.29
N ASP A 201 -16.36 -7.11 1.40
CA ASP A 201 -17.53 -7.59 2.15
C ASP A 201 -18.13 -6.52 3.07
N ARG A 202 -17.46 -5.39 3.25
CA ARG A 202 -17.90 -4.32 4.14
C ARG A 202 -18.66 -3.24 3.37
N GLU A 203 -19.70 -2.67 4.01
CA GLU A 203 -20.50 -1.60 3.43
C GLU A 203 -19.74 -0.26 3.30
N ASP A 204 -18.72 -0.06 4.17
CA ASP A 204 -17.86 1.13 4.19
C ASP A 204 -16.65 1.02 3.29
N CYS A 205 -16.57 -0.02 2.43
CA CYS A 205 -15.47 -0.15 1.50
C CYS A 205 -15.59 0.83 0.32
N VAL A 206 -14.45 1.37 -0.10
CA VAL A 206 -14.36 2.18 -1.31
C VAL A 206 -14.32 1.29 -2.55
N GLU A 207 -15.03 1.71 -3.58
CA GLU A 207 -15.08 1.03 -4.87
C GLU A 207 -13.68 0.87 -5.49
N VAL A 208 -13.45 -0.27 -6.11
CA VAL A 208 -12.16 -0.62 -6.75
C VAL A 208 -11.75 0.39 -7.81
N VAL A 209 -12.73 0.98 -8.53
CA VAL A 209 -12.47 2.00 -9.56
C VAL A 209 -11.81 3.23 -8.94
N LYS A 210 -12.31 3.70 -7.80
CA LYS A 210 -11.74 4.86 -7.08
C LYS A 210 -10.32 4.57 -6.57
N ILE A 211 -10.07 3.34 -6.07
CA ILE A 211 -8.72 2.91 -5.66
C ILE A 211 -7.78 2.90 -6.88
N LYS A 212 -8.25 2.40 -8.01
CA LYS A 212 -7.47 2.34 -9.24
C LYS A 212 -7.11 3.73 -9.76
N GLU A 213 -8.05 4.66 -9.78
CA GLU A 213 -7.83 6.02 -10.28
C GLU A 213 -7.09 6.90 -9.27
N GLY A 214 -7.47 6.85 -8.01
CA GLY A 214 -6.94 7.74 -6.99
C GLY A 214 -5.57 7.32 -6.43
N LEU A 215 -5.30 6.02 -6.29
CA LEU A 215 -4.02 5.53 -5.76
C LEU A 215 -3.13 4.98 -6.85
N VAL A 216 -3.64 3.97 -7.57
CA VAL A 216 -2.81 3.18 -8.48
C VAL A 216 -2.35 4.03 -9.66
N LYS A 217 -3.24 4.80 -10.27
CA LYS A 217 -2.91 5.68 -11.39
C LYS A 217 -1.82 6.68 -11.00
N LYS A 218 -1.96 7.34 -9.84
CA LYS A 218 -0.96 8.31 -9.34
C LYS A 218 0.43 7.69 -9.13
N VAL A 219 0.49 6.45 -8.63
CA VAL A 219 1.74 5.71 -8.44
C VAL A 219 2.40 5.38 -9.78
N PHE A 220 1.59 5.09 -10.82
CA PHE A 220 2.06 4.68 -12.13
C PHE A 220 2.28 5.85 -13.11
N GLU A 221 1.83 7.05 -12.82
CA GLU A 221 2.11 8.26 -13.62
C GLU A 221 3.51 8.82 -13.39
N GLY A 222 4.23 8.36 -12.36
CA GLY A 222 5.63 8.72 -12.13
C GLY A 222 6.61 8.10 -13.15
N ASP A 223 7.79 8.69 -13.29
CA ASP A 223 8.84 8.32 -14.26
C ASP A 223 9.28 6.84 -14.23
N LYS A 224 8.92 6.10 -13.19
CA LYS A 224 9.29 4.70 -12.97
C LYS A 224 8.19 3.68 -13.28
N ALA A 225 7.03 4.12 -13.78
CA ALA A 225 5.94 3.23 -14.15
C ALA A 225 6.32 2.23 -15.25
N SER A 226 7.30 2.55 -16.07
CA SER A 226 7.82 1.69 -17.16
C SER A 226 8.54 0.44 -16.67
N SER A 227 8.94 0.38 -15.40
CA SER A 227 9.67 -0.76 -14.82
C SER A 227 8.78 -1.96 -14.48
N ILE A 228 7.45 -1.79 -14.48
CA ILE A 228 6.51 -2.87 -14.15
C ILE A 228 6.05 -3.53 -15.44
N ARG A 229 6.35 -4.83 -15.56
CA ARG A 229 6.01 -5.60 -16.75
C ARG A 229 4.52 -5.85 -16.91
N ASP A 230 3.81 -6.13 -15.81
CA ASP A 230 2.37 -6.39 -15.79
C ASP A 230 1.77 -6.08 -14.42
N SER A 231 0.64 -5.39 -14.40
CA SER A 231 -0.06 -5.06 -13.16
C SER A 231 -1.58 -5.18 -13.32
N ARG A 232 -2.25 -5.56 -12.24
CA ARG A 232 -3.72 -5.64 -12.20
C ARG A 232 -4.24 -5.26 -10.82
N VAL A 233 -5.43 -4.66 -10.78
CA VAL A 233 -6.19 -4.41 -9.55
C VAL A 233 -7.41 -5.33 -9.55
N LEU A 234 -7.61 -6.07 -8.46
CA LEU A 234 -8.76 -6.96 -8.27
C LEU A 234 -9.47 -6.67 -6.94
N PRO A 235 -10.81 -6.70 -6.94
CA PRO A 235 -11.59 -6.72 -5.71
C PRO A 235 -11.47 -8.08 -5.03
N VAL A 236 -11.29 -8.10 -3.71
CA VAL A 236 -11.32 -9.33 -2.94
C VAL A 236 -11.99 -9.11 -1.57
N SER A 237 -12.56 -10.17 -1.05
CA SER A 237 -12.82 -10.33 0.38
C SER A 237 -12.05 -11.53 0.89
N ALA A 238 -10.95 -11.27 1.57
CA ALA A 238 -10.18 -12.34 2.21
C ALA A 238 -10.99 -13.06 3.31
N LEU A 239 -12.00 -12.38 3.87
CA LEU A 239 -12.87 -12.95 4.90
C LEU A 239 -13.82 -13.99 4.31
N THR A 240 -14.49 -13.68 3.20
CA THR A 240 -15.47 -14.57 2.56
C THR A 240 -14.86 -15.51 1.52
N GLY A 241 -13.61 -15.25 1.09
CA GLY A 241 -12.95 -15.99 0.02
C GLY A 241 -13.26 -15.49 -1.38
N THR A 242 -14.14 -14.49 -1.52
CA THR A 242 -14.51 -13.91 -2.82
C THR A 242 -13.29 -13.31 -3.51
N GLY A 243 -13.05 -13.65 -4.77
CA GLY A 243 -11.93 -13.15 -5.57
C GLY A 243 -10.57 -13.80 -5.28
N VAL A 244 -10.43 -14.61 -4.23
CA VAL A 244 -9.15 -15.24 -3.86
C VAL A 244 -8.67 -16.21 -4.93
N SER A 245 -9.56 -17.05 -5.47
CA SER A 245 -9.21 -17.98 -6.57
C SER A 245 -8.76 -17.22 -7.81
N GLU A 246 -9.48 -16.16 -8.20
CA GLU A 246 -9.11 -15.31 -9.34
C GLU A 246 -7.73 -14.67 -9.14
N ALA A 247 -7.44 -14.19 -7.94
CA ALA A 247 -6.14 -13.63 -7.61
C ALA A 247 -5.00 -14.65 -7.77
N VAL A 248 -5.18 -15.87 -7.26
CA VAL A 248 -4.19 -16.96 -7.40
C VAL A 248 -4.03 -17.38 -8.86
N ASP A 249 -5.11 -17.48 -9.63
CA ASP A 249 -5.07 -17.84 -11.06
C ASP A 249 -4.36 -16.76 -11.89
N TRP A 250 -4.58 -15.50 -11.58
CA TRP A 250 -3.86 -14.40 -12.22
C TRP A 250 -2.35 -14.51 -11.95
N VAL A 251 -1.95 -14.65 -10.68
CA VAL A 251 -0.54 -14.82 -10.30
C VAL A 251 0.07 -16.02 -11.02
N ARG A 252 -0.61 -17.18 -11.00
CA ARG A 252 -0.19 -18.40 -11.71
C ARG A 252 0.08 -18.14 -13.19
N SER A 253 -0.80 -17.42 -13.86
CA SER A 253 -0.66 -17.06 -15.28
C SER A 253 0.57 -16.16 -15.50
N ARG A 254 0.77 -15.17 -14.65
CA ARG A 254 1.81 -14.14 -14.83
C ARG A 254 3.22 -14.65 -14.50
N VAL A 255 3.38 -15.46 -13.46
CA VAL A 255 4.68 -16.06 -13.15
C VAL A 255 5.16 -16.99 -14.26
N LYS A 256 4.24 -17.74 -14.89
CA LYS A 256 4.57 -18.56 -16.06
C LYS A 256 4.99 -17.73 -17.26
N TRP A 257 4.23 -16.66 -17.54
CA TRP A 257 4.53 -15.79 -18.66
C TRP A 257 5.88 -15.08 -18.50
N ASN A 258 6.26 -14.77 -17.25
CA ASN A 258 7.52 -14.10 -16.92
C ASN A 258 8.70 -15.06 -16.66
N LYS A 259 8.54 -16.35 -16.93
CA LYS A 259 9.50 -17.41 -16.62
C LYS A 259 10.92 -17.17 -17.17
N GLU A 260 11.03 -16.57 -18.35
CA GLU A 260 12.35 -16.29 -18.96
C GLU A 260 13.13 -15.22 -18.20
N SER A 261 12.45 -14.21 -17.67
CA SER A 261 13.09 -13.13 -16.89
C SER A 261 13.34 -13.53 -15.45
N ARG A 262 12.45 -14.37 -14.89
CA ARG A 262 12.53 -14.89 -13.51
C ARG A 262 12.27 -16.39 -13.50
N PRO A 263 13.32 -17.20 -13.71
CA PRO A 263 13.17 -18.65 -13.80
C PRO A 263 12.77 -19.27 -12.47
N PRO A 264 11.84 -20.26 -12.47
CA PRO A 264 11.41 -20.95 -11.28
C PRO A 264 12.50 -21.85 -10.70
N VAL A 265 12.31 -22.23 -9.44
CA VAL A 265 13.08 -23.29 -8.81
C VAL A 265 12.46 -24.64 -9.16
N MET A 266 13.27 -25.59 -9.60
CA MET A 266 12.80 -26.96 -9.88
C MET A 266 12.74 -27.78 -8.58
N ARG A 267 11.57 -28.35 -8.26
CA ARG A 267 11.34 -29.09 -7.03
C ARG A 267 10.89 -30.53 -7.28
#